data_095a2ff4c6ae3b723097a03ead43b742
#
_entry.id   095a2ff4c6ae3b723097a03ead43b742
#
_cell.length_a   1.000
_cell.length_b   1.000
_cell.length_c   1.000
_cell.angle_alpha   90.00
_cell.angle_beta   90.00
_cell.angle_gamma   90.00
#
_symmetry.space_group_name_H-M   'P 1'
#
loop_
_entity.id
_entity.type
_entity.pdbx_description
1 polymer ?
#
loop_
_entity_poly.entity_id
_entity_poly.type
_entity_poly.pdbx_seq_one_letter_code
_entity_poly.pdbx_strand_id
1 'polypeptide(L)'
;VCRTDLHVVDGELTEPKLPLVLGHQIVGMVEATGEGVAHFSKGDRVGVPWLGGSCGRCQFCQSGRENLCDEARYTGYQIDGGFAELCVADERFCFPIPDGYPDLQAAPLFCAGLIGYRALCMAGEAQRLGFYGFGAAAHIIIQVARYHGREVYAFTRRGDAEGQAFARKLGAVWAGSSEELPPEPLDAAIIFAPVGSLVPASLRAVAKGGTVVCAGIYMSDIPSFPYSILWGERVVRSVANL
;
A
#
# COMPACT_ATOMS: atom_id res chain seq x y z
N VAL A 1 6.73 -12.38 -1.31
CA VAL A 1 5.35 -12.92 -1.23
C VAL A 1 4.48 -11.91 -0.50
N CYS A 2 3.37 -11.51 -1.11
CA CYS A 2 2.41 -10.57 -0.57
C CYS A 2 1.05 -11.26 -0.33
N ARG A 3 0.21 -10.68 0.51
CA ARG A 3 -1.17 -11.19 0.68
C ARG A 3 -1.96 -11.19 -0.63
N THR A 4 -1.67 -10.25 -1.54
CA THR A 4 -2.30 -10.20 -2.86
C THR A 4 -1.99 -11.44 -3.70
N ASP A 5 -0.78 -12.00 -3.62
CA ASP A 5 -0.47 -13.26 -4.30
C ASP A 5 -1.40 -14.40 -3.83
N LEU A 6 -1.72 -14.43 -2.53
CA LEU A 6 -2.67 -15.39 -1.97
C LEU A 6 -4.11 -15.11 -2.44
N HIS A 7 -4.54 -13.85 -2.50
CA HIS A 7 -5.86 -13.48 -3.03
C HIS A 7 -6.04 -13.94 -4.48
N VAL A 8 -4.97 -13.94 -5.30
CA VAL A 8 -5.01 -14.47 -6.67
C VAL A 8 -5.12 -16.00 -6.66
N VAL A 9 -4.32 -16.68 -5.82
CA VAL A 9 -4.35 -18.16 -5.70
C VAL A 9 -5.70 -18.66 -5.21
N ASP A 10 -6.28 -17.97 -4.23
CA ASP A 10 -7.55 -18.33 -3.61
C ASP A 10 -8.76 -17.94 -4.49
N GLY A 11 -8.54 -17.27 -5.63
CA GLY A 11 -9.60 -16.83 -6.56
C GLY A 11 -10.46 -15.68 -6.06
N GLU A 12 -9.99 -14.95 -5.05
CA GLU A 12 -10.67 -13.77 -4.50
C GLU A 12 -10.58 -12.56 -5.44
N LEU A 13 -9.56 -12.52 -6.31
CA LEU A 13 -9.46 -11.59 -7.44
C LEU A 13 -9.85 -12.36 -8.71
N THR A 14 -10.86 -11.88 -9.42
CA THR A 14 -11.68 -12.71 -10.34
C THR A 14 -11.23 -12.73 -11.80
N GLU A 15 -10.26 -11.90 -12.19
CA GLU A 15 -9.86 -11.74 -13.60
C GLU A 15 -8.33 -11.90 -13.83
N PRO A 16 -7.68 -12.96 -13.30
CA PRO A 16 -6.27 -13.19 -13.60
C PRO A 16 -6.08 -13.68 -15.03
N LYS A 17 -4.93 -13.37 -15.62
CA LYS A 17 -4.45 -14.13 -16.79
C LYS A 17 -4.21 -15.60 -16.38
N LEU A 18 -4.60 -16.56 -17.21
CA LEU A 18 -4.30 -17.98 -16.99
C LEU A 18 -3.72 -18.62 -18.27
N PRO A 19 -2.62 -19.39 -18.20
CA PRO A 19 -1.78 -19.63 -17.02
C PRO A 19 -1.02 -18.37 -16.60
N LEU A 20 -0.63 -18.27 -15.30
CA LEU A 20 -0.02 -17.09 -14.71
C LEU A 20 1.19 -17.45 -13.86
N VAL A 21 2.27 -16.70 -14.02
CA VAL A 21 3.38 -16.61 -13.05
C VAL A 21 3.07 -15.49 -12.06
N LEU A 22 2.99 -15.83 -10.78
CA LEU A 22 2.73 -14.87 -9.70
C LEU A 22 3.97 -14.02 -9.34
N GLY A 23 3.80 -13.11 -8.39
CA GLY A 23 4.88 -12.30 -7.81
C GLY A 23 4.95 -10.89 -8.41
N HIS A 24 4.80 -9.87 -7.56
CA HIS A 24 4.77 -8.45 -7.96
C HIS A 24 5.67 -7.56 -7.11
N GLN A 25 6.60 -8.15 -6.39
CA GLN A 25 7.64 -7.46 -5.62
C GLN A 25 8.99 -7.85 -6.19
N ILE A 26 9.29 -7.37 -7.40
CA ILE A 26 10.42 -7.84 -8.19
C ILE A 26 11.60 -6.92 -8.01
N VAL A 27 12.76 -7.50 -7.76
CA VAL A 27 14.06 -6.87 -7.84
C VAL A 27 14.93 -7.74 -8.73
N GLY A 28 15.54 -7.16 -9.72
CA GLY A 28 16.35 -7.92 -10.68
C GLY A 28 17.34 -7.06 -11.44
N MET A 29 18.12 -7.74 -12.29
CA MET A 29 19.06 -7.11 -13.23
C MET A 29 18.48 -7.19 -14.62
N VAL A 30 18.59 -6.13 -15.39
CA VAL A 30 18.19 -6.11 -16.80
C VAL A 30 19.13 -7.03 -17.60
N GLU A 31 18.59 -8.14 -18.11
CA GLU A 31 19.36 -9.08 -18.93
C GLU A 31 19.39 -8.65 -20.40
N ALA A 32 18.27 -8.14 -20.89
CA ALA A 32 18.16 -7.63 -22.27
C ALA A 32 17.06 -6.55 -22.33
N THR A 33 17.15 -5.67 -23.30
CA THR A 33 16.15 -4.65 -23.59
C THR A 33 15.50 -4.91 -24.95
N GLY A 34 14.20 -4.65 -25.04
CA GLY A 34 13.46 -4.66 -26.28
C GLY A 34 13.77 -3.43 -27.15
N GLU A 35 13.24 -3.44 -28.38
CA GLU A 35 13.31 -2.30 -29.28
C GLU A 35 12.56 -1.09 -28.69
N GLY A 36 13.20 0.09 -28.72
CA GLY A 36 12.63 1.35 -28.24
C GLY A 36 12.81 1.64 -26.75
N VAL A 37 13.40 0.74 -25.97
CA VAL A 37 13.78 1.00 -24.58
C VAL A 37 14.90 2.04 -24.53
N ALA A 38 14.70 3.10 -23.76
CA ALA A 38 15.62 4.24 -23.70
C ALA A 38 16.17 4.51 -22.28
N HIS A 39 15.49 4.06 -21.24
CA HIS A 39 15.82 4.43 -19.86
C HIS A 39 16.67 3.38 -19.12
N PHE A 40 16.75 2.17 -19.66
CA PHE A 40 17.49 1.08 -19.02
C PHE A 40 18.40 0.35 -20.02
N SER A 41 19.49 -0.17 -19.50
CA SER A 41 20.50 -0.95 -20.24
C SER A 41 20.73 -2.30 -19.54
N LYS A 42 21.29 -3.28 -20.28
CA LYS A 42 21.74 -4.54 -19.67
C LYS A 42 22.70 -4.28 -18.52
N GLY A 43 22.43 -4.91 -17.40
CA GLY A 43 23.18 -4.76 -16.17
C GLY A 43 22.60 -3.75 -15.17
N ASP A 44 21.60 -2.95 -15.58
CA ASP A 44 20.92 -2.04 -14.65
C ASP A 44 20.10 -2.80 -13.62
N ARG A 45 20.11 -2.34 -12.38
CA ARG A 45 19.37 -2.93 -11.29
C ARG A 45 18.03 -2.22 -11.11
N VAL A 46 16.94 -2.97 -11.24
CA VAL A 46 15.58 -2.43 -11.29
C VAL A 46 14.62 -3.14 -10.37
N GLY A 47 13.59 -2.42 -9.94
CA GLY A 47 12.42 -2.96 -9.28
C GLY A 47 11.18 -2.84 -10.17
N VAL A 48 10.30 -3.85 -10.12
CA VAL A 48 9.03 -3.85 -10.85
C VAL A 48 7.89 -4.03 -9.84
N PRO A 49 6.94 -3.06 -9.78
CA PRO A 49 5.82 -3.07 -8.83
C PRO A 49 4.61 -3.83 -9.36
N TRP A 50 3.51 -3.72 -8.59
CA TRP A 50 2.19 -4.22 -8.94
C TRP A 50 1.65 -3.63 -10.24
N LEU A 51 1.66 -2.29 -10.40
CA LEU A 51 1.24 -1.65 -11.64
C LEU A 51 2.30 -1.88 -12.73
N GLY A 52 2.00 -2.75 -13.68
CA GLY A 52 2.92 -3.15 -14.75
C GLY A 52 2.56 -2.64 -16.15
N GLY A 53 1.42 -1.95 -16.30
CA GLY A 53 1.00 -1.40 -17.59
C GLY A 53 -0.24 -0.51 -17.50
N SER A 54 -0.37 0.42 -18.44
CA SER A 54 -1.54 1.29 -18.62
C SER A 54 -1.72 1.65 -20.09
N CYS A 55 -2.90 2.20 -20.47
CA CYS A 55 -3.17 2.53 -21.86
C CYS A 55 -2.38 3.74 -22.41
N GLY A 56 -1.82 4.59 -21.54
CA GLY A 56 -1.04 5.78 -21.92
C GLY A 56 -1.83 6.96 -22.52
N ARG A 57 -3.13 6.79 -22.80
CA ARG A 57 -3.94 7.77 -23.57
C ARG A 57 -5.16 8.33 -22.87
N CYS A 58 -5.66 7.68 -21.82
CA CYS A 58 -6.82 8.17 -21.08
C CYS A 58 -6.46 9.36 -20.20
N GLN A 59 -7.48 10.07 -19.71
CA GLN A 59 -7.30 11.25 -18.85
C GLN A 59 -6.43 10.97 -17.62
N PHE A 60 -6.50 9.76 -17.07
CA PHE A 60 -5.70 9.37 -15.91
C PHE A 60 -4.23 9.23 -16.29
N CYS A 61 -3.91 8.52 -17.38
CA CYS A 61 -2.54 8.38 -17.86
C CYS A 61 -1.93 9.72 -18.26
N GLN A 62 -2.70 10.58 -18.93
CA GLN A 62 -2.22 11.91 -19.34
C GLN A 62 -2.00 12.88 -18.16
N SER A 63 -2.54 12.57 -16.98
CA SER A 63 -2.41 13.39 -15.77
C SER A 63 -1.51 12.74 -14.69
N GLY A 64 -0.71 11.72 -15.04
CA GLY A 64 0.20 11.04 -14.09
C GLY A 64 -0.55 10.26 -13.00
N ARG A 65 -1.71 9.71 -13.36
CA ARG A 65 -2.54 8.88 -12.48
C ARG A 65 -2.85 7.53 -13.11
N GLU A 66 -1.83 6.88 -13.67
CA GLU A 66 -1.90 5.60 -14.38
C GLU A 66 -2.53 4.50 -13.53
N ASN A 67 -2.39 4.58 -12.22
CA ASN A 67 -3.02 3.69 -11.26
C ASN A 67 -4.56 3.70 -11.29
N LEU A 68 -5.18 4.70 -11.90
CA LEU A 68 -6.63 4.83 -12.09
C LEU A 68 -7.06 4.55 -13.54
N CYS A 69 -6.16 4.07 -14.39
CA CYS A 69 -6.48 3.70 -15.76
C CYS A 69 -7.39 2.47 -15.78
N ASP A 70 -8.51 2.52 -16.53
CA ASP A 70 -9.44 1.39 -16.65
C ASP A 70 -8.81 0.20 -17.42
N GLU A 71 -7.78 0.46 -18.24
CA GLU A 71 -7.00 -0.54 -18.95
C GLU A 71 -5.67 -0.86 -18.24
N ALA A 72 -5.55 -0.57 -16.93
CA ALA A 72 -4.36 -0.90 -16.16
C ALA A 72 -4.16 -2.43 -16.09
N ARG A 73 -2.90 -2.87 -16.15
CA ARG A 73 -2.53 -4.28 -16.03
C ARG A 73 -1.51 -4.45 -14.91
N TYR A 74 -1.67 -5.52 -14.16
CA TYR A 74 -0.94 -5.74 -12.92
C TYR A 74 -0.01 -6.94 -13.02
N THR A 75 1.21 -6.75 -12.55
CA THR A 75 2.27 -7.77 -12.50
C THR A 75 1.89 -8.90 -11.54
N GLY A 76 2.01 -10.15 -11.97
CA GLY A 76 1.57 -11.30 -11.19
C GLY A 76 0.05 -11.47 -11.14
N TYR A 77 -0.69 -10.84 -12.07
CA TYR A 77 -2.14 -10.91 -12.17
C TYR A 77 -2.64 -10.93 -13.62
N GLN A 78 -2.53 -9.84 -14.40
CA GLN A 78 -2.77 -9.84 -15.85
C GLN A 78 -1.48 -9.91 -16.67
N ILE A 79 -0.34 -9.68 -16.04
CA ILE A 79 1.00 -9.83 -16.62
C ILE A 79 1.74 -10.86 -15.77
N ASP A 80 2.54 -11.71 -16.40
CA ASP A 80 3.38 -12.66 -15.66
C ASP A 80 4.33 -11.92 -14.72
N GLY A 81 4.45 -12.44 -13.52
CA GLY A 81 5.21 -11.86 -12.42
C GLY A 81 6.60 -12.46 -12.25
N GLY A 82 7.19 -12.21 -11.08
CA GLY A 82 8.59 -12.49 -10.78
C GLY A 82 8.86 -13.76 -9.98
N PHE A 83 7.91 -14.68 -9.80
CA PHE A 83 8.23 -16.00 -9.25
C PHE A 83 8.85 -16.89 -10.33
N ALA A 84 9.85 -16.35 -11.01
CA ALA A 84 10.58 -16.94 -12.12
C ALA A 84 12.02 -16.42 -12.16
N GLU A 85 12.89 -17.08 -12.89
CA GLU A 85 14.27 -16.63 -13.11
C GLU A 85 14.32 -15.35 -13.96
N LEU A 86 13.35 -15.18 -14.88
CA LEU A 86 13.23 -14.04 -15.78
C LEU A 86 11.77 -13.56 -15.81
N CYS A 87 11.59 -12.25 -15.95
CA CYS A 87 10.30 -11.64 -16.24
C CYS A 87 10.45 -10.55 -17.30
N VAL A 88 9.34 -10.18 -17.93
CA VAL A 88 9.28 -9.07 -18.89
C VAL A 88 8.49 -7.93 -18.25
N ALA A 89 9.03 -6.72 -18.32
CA ALA A 89 8.41 -5.53 -17.77
C ALA A 89 8.45 -4.36 -18.76
N ASP A 90 7.46 -3.50 -18.73
CA ASP A 90 7.42 -2.25 -19.45
C ASP A 90 8.34 -1.23 -18.73
N GLU A 91 9.29 -0.62 -19.44
CA GLU A 91 10.25 0.30 -18.83
C GLU A 91 9.60 1.48 -18.08
N ARG A 92 8.41 1.90 -18.49
CA ARG A 92 7.65 2.98 -17.84
C ARG A 92 7.24 2.65 -16.40
N PHE A 93 7.22 1.36 -16.06
CA PHE A 93 6.86 0.83 -14.74
C PHE A 93 8.03 0.12 -14.08
N CYS A 94 9.25 0.37 -14.52
CA CYS A 94 10.49 -0.07 -13.90
C CYS A 94 11.13 1.10 -13.15
N PHE A 95 11.70 0.82 -11.99
CA PHE A 95 12.31 1.84 -11.14
C PHE A 95 13.75 1.46 -10.78
N PRO A 96 14.74 2.37 -10.93
CA PRO A 96 16.08 2.11 -10.49
C PRO A 96 16.14 1.93 -8.97
N ILE A 97 16.93 1.00 -8.51
CA ILE A 97 17.16 0.76 -7.09
C ILE A 97 18.50 1.39 -6.71
N PRO A 98 18.56 2.24 -5.66
CA PRO A 98 19.79 2.85 -5.20
C PRO A 98 20.88 1.81 -4.88
N ASP A 99 22.12 2.14 -5.20
CA ASP A 99 23.26 1.32 -4.84
C ASP A 99 23.35 1.08 -3.33
N GLY A 100 23.75 -0.13 -2.97
CA GLY A 100 23.88 -0.52 -1.57
C GLY A 100 22.58 -0.86 -0.84
N TYR A 101 21.41 -0.71 -1.48
CA TYR A 101 20.15 -1.15 -0.89
C TYR A 101 19.92 -2.65 -1.17
N PRO A 102 19.87 -3.52 -0.15
CA PRO A 102 19.79 -4.98 -0.37
C PRO A 102 18.49 -5.40 -1.06
N ASP A 103 18.54 -6.37 -1.98
CA ASP A 103 17.40 -6.84 -2.77
C ASP A 103 16.21 -7.28 -1.91
N LEU A 104 16.47 -8.06 -0.86
CA LEU A 104 15.44 -8.57 0.04
C LEU A 104 14.74 -7.44 0.82
N GLN A 105 15.40 -6.31 1.02
CA GLN A 105 14.82 -5.14 1.67
C GLN A 105 14.15 -4.21 0.65
N ALA A 106 14.63 -4.18 -0.59
CA ALA A 106 14.04 -3.39 -1.67
C ALA A 106 12.71 -3.99 -2.16
N ALA A 107 12.63 -5.30 -2.33
CA ALA A 107 11.45 -5.96 -2.89
C ALA A 107 10.12 -5.58 -2.21
N PRO A 108 9.97 -5.55 -0.88
CA PRO A 108 8.73 -5.15 -0.22
C PRO A 108 8.34 -3.69 -0.49
N LEU A 109 9.28 -2.83 -0.86
CA LEU A 109 9.00 -1.43 -1.17
C LEU A 109 8.13 -1.28 -2.42
N PHE A 110 8.24 -2.22 -3.38
CA PHE A 110 7.47 -2.23 -4.64
C PHE A 110 6.01 -2.68 -4.49
N CYS A 111 5.54 -2.91 -3.27
CA CYS A 111 4.14 -3.18 -2.96
C CYS A 111 3.76 -2.48 -1.65
N ALA A 112 4.10 -3.07 -0.50
CA ALA A 112 3.76 -2.55 0.82
C ALA A 112 4.33 -1.13 1.05
N GLY A 113 5.55 -0.85 0.55
CA GLY A 113 6.16 0.47 0.60
C GLY A 113 5.38 1.50 -0.23
N LEU A 114 5.09 1.18 -1.48
CA LEU A 114 4.36 2.09 -2.39
C LEU A 114 2.96 2.42 -1.87
N ILE A 115 2.14 1.40 -1.58
CA ILE A 115 0.77 1.63 -1.11
C ILE A 115 0.76 2.36 0.23
N GLY A 116 1.68 2.02 1.11
CA GLY A 116 1.83 2.68 2.40
C GLY A 116 2.24 4.14 2.25
N TYR A 117 3.23 4.44 1.40
CA TYR A 117 3.69 5.81 1.17
C TYR A 117 2.62 6.68 0.51
N ARG A 118 1.92 6.15 -0.49
CA ARG A 118 0.79 6.86 -1.10
C ARG A 118 -0.32 7.12 -0.08
N ALA A 119 -0.66 6.14 0.76
CA ALA A 119 -1.64 6.34 1.83
C ALA A 119 -1.20 7.43 2.81
N LEU A 120 0.10 7.48 3.16
CA LEU A 120 0.68 8.53 3.98
C LEU A 120 0.58 9.91 3.32
N CYS A 121 0.88 10.03 2.03
CA CYS A 121 0.68 11.27 1.27
C CYS A 121 -0.80 11.70 1.24
N MET A 122 -1.73 10.74 1.12
CA MET A 122 -3.17 11.02 1.13
C MET A 122 -3.70 11.43 2.52
N ALA A 123 -2.97 11.10 3.59
CA ALA A 123 -3.26 11.58 4.94
C ALA A 123 -2.86 13.07 5.14
N GLY A 124 -2.18 13.68 4.16
CA GLY A 124 -1.77 15.07 4.20
C GLY A 124 -0.72 15.37 5.27
N GLU A 125 -0.81 16.55 5.86
CA GLU A 125 0.14 17.04 6.89
C GLU A 125 -0.22 16.60 8.33
N ALA A 126 -1.01 15.52 8.45
CA ALA A 126 -1.41 14.96 9.75
C ALA A 126 -0.18 14.66 10.62
N GLN A 127 -0.18 15.12 11.85
CA GLN A 127 0.90 14.88 12.81
C GLN A 127 0.62 13.62 13.64
N ARG A 128 -0.60 13.41 14.09
CA ARG A 128 -1.05 12.22 14.83
C ARG A 128 -1.75 11.26 13.89
N LEU A 129 -1.06 10.16 13.56
CA LEU A 129 -1.49 9.18 12.57
C LEU A 129 -1.93 7.87 13.25
N GLY A 130 -3.16 7.43 13.00
CA GLY A 130 -3.63 6.10 13.37
C GLY A 130 -3.34 5.08 12.26
N PHE A 131 -2.66 3.98 12.58
CA PHE A 131 -2.46 2.86 11.65
C PHE A 131 -3.31 1.67 12.10
N TYR A 132 -4.41 1.42 11.41
CA TYR A 132 -5.34 0.32 11.66
C TYR A 132 -4.92 -0.94 10.88
N GLY A 133 -4.41 -1.95 11.61
CA GLY A 133 -3.70 -3.09 11.07
C GLY A 133 -2.20 -2.81 10.95
N PHE A 134 -1.42 -3.55 11.75
CA PHE A 134 0.02 -3.32 11.84
C PHE A 134 0.79 -4.45 11.13
N GLY A 135 0.57 -4.58 9.80
CA GLY A 135 1.25 -5.51 8.89
C GLY A 135 2.39 -4.87 8.11
N ALA A 136 2.81 -5.49 6.99
CA ALA A 136 4.00 -5.10 6.22
C ALA A 136 4.02 -3.61 5.82
N ALA A 137 2.91 -3.07 5.33
CA ALA A 137 2.84 -1.65 4.96
C ALA A 137 3.03 -0.73 6.16
N ALA A 138 2.37 -1.02 7.29
CA ALA A 138 2.51 -0.25 8.51
C ALA A 138 3.95 -0.30 9.07
N HIS A 139 4.62 -1.48 9.01
CA HIS A 139 6.02 -1.64 9.45
C HIS A 139 6.98 -0.74 8.66
N ILE A 140 6.77 -0.61 7.36
CA ILE A 140 7.60 0.24 6.50
C ILE A 140 7.28 1.71 6.77
N ILE A 141 6.00 2.06 6.75
CA ILE A 141 5.56 3.46 6.75
C ILE A 141 5.69 4.14 8.11
N ILE A 142 5.66 3.41 9.20
CA ILE A 142 5.95 4.02 10.51
C ILE A 142 7.35 4.64 10.54
N GLN A 143 8.33 4.04 9.87
CA GLN A 143 9.69 4.55 9.80
C GLN A 143 9.72 5.87 9.01
N VAL A 144 8.98 5.96 7.91
CA VAL A 144 8.84 7.18 7.11
C VAL A 144 8.08 8.26 7.88
N ALA A 145 6.96 7.92 8.51
CA ALA A 145 6.19 8.85 9.33
C ALA A 145 7.05 9.46 10.45
N ARG A 146 7.82 8.64 11.15
CA ARG A 146 8.74 9.09 12.20
C ARG A 146 9.87 9.96 11.66
N TYR A 147 10.43 9.62 10.50
CA TYR A 147 11.44 10.45 9.86
C TYR A 147 10.91 11.87 9.58
N HIS A 148 9.62 11.99 9.26
CA HIS A 148 8.92 13.27 9.12
C HIS A 148 8.44 13.88 10.45
N GLY A 149 8.84 13.33 11.60
CA GLY A 149 8.49 13.85 12.92
C GLY A 149 7.05 13.60 13.34
N ARG A 150 6.33 12.69 12.65
CA ARG A 150 4.92 12.38 12.93
C ARG A 150 4.79 11.33 14.03
N GLU A 151 3.75 11.43 14.84
CA GLU A 151 3.41 10.48 15.88
C GLU A 151 2.50 9.38 15.33
N VAL A 152 2.84 8.11 15.58
CA VAL A 152 2.07 6.98 15.11
C VAL A 152 1.41 6.24 16.27
N TYR A 153 0.09 6.06 16.16
CA TYR A 153 -0.77 5.29 17.04
C TYR A 153 -1.13 3.99 16.32
N ALA A 154 -0.69 2.86 16.82
CA ALA A 154 -0.88 1.56 16.19
C ALA A 154 -2.09 0.82 16.74
N PHE A 155 -2.98 0.41 15.86
CA PHE A 155 -4.19 -0.34 16.18
C PHE A 155 -4.08 -1.77 15.65
N THR A 156 -4.15 -2.75 16.54
CA THR A 156 -4.07 -4.17 16.22
C THR A 156 -5.37 -4.90 16.56
N ARG A 157 -5.40 -6.20 16.31
CA ARG A 157 -6.50 -7.03 16.80
C ARG A 157 -6.50 -7.07 18.33
N ARG A 158 -7.68 -7.28 18.91
CA ARG A 158 -7.81 -7.51 20.34
C ARG A 158 -6.93 -8.69 20.77
N GLY A 159 -6.15 -8.50 21.83
CA GLY A 159 -5.26 -9.53 22.38
C GLY A 159 -3.92 -9.71 21.63
N ASP A 160 -3.63 -8.94 20.59
CA ASP A 160 -2.37 -9.00 19.84
C ASP A 160 -1.25 -8.22 20.58
N ALA A 161 -0.87 -8.74 21.74
CA ALA A 161 0.18 -8.12 22.57
C ALA A 161 1.55 -8.08 21.86
N GLU A 162 1.84 -9.10 21.04
CA GLU A 162 3.11 -9.19 20.30
C GLU A 162 3.18 -8.10 19.20
N GLY A 163 2.13 -7.96 18.40
CA GLY A 163 2.05 -6.90 17.38
C GLY A 163 2.11 -5.50 17.99
N GLN A 164 1.46 -5.27 19.14
CA GLN A 164 1.53 -4.00 19.87
C GLN A 164 2.94 -3.72 20.39
N ALA A 165 3.61 -4.73 20.95
CA ALA A 165 4.99 -4.60 21.42
C ALA A 165 5.93 -4.28 20.26
N PHE A 166 5.74 -4.94 19.12
CA PHE A 166 6.53 -4.69 17.93
C PHE A 166 6.29 -3.26 17.37
N ALA A 167 5.03 -2.80 17.34
CA ALA A 167 4.71 -1.43 16.94
C ALA A 167 5.44 -0.39 17.81
N ARG A 168 5.44 -0.57 19.14
CA ARG A 168 6.19 0.29 20.06
C ARG A 168 7.69 0.23 19.83
N LYS A 169 8.24 -0.95 19.54
CA LYS A 169 9.67 -1.12 19.20
C LYS A 169 10.04 -0.35 17.94
N LEU A 170 9.13 -0.26 16.94
CA LEU A 170 9.31 0.55 15.75
C LEU A 170 9.06 2.04 15.99
N GLY A 171 8.58 2.41 17.18
CA GLY A 171 8.41 3.79 17.62
C GLY A 171 7.00 4.34 17.53
N ALA A 172 5.97 3.49 17.55
CA ALA A 172 4.63 3.94 17.83
C ALA A 172 4.57 4.53 19.25
N VAL A 173 4.00 5.73 19.37
CA VAL A 173 3.84 6.42 20.66
C VAL A 173 2.77 5.76 21.51
N TRP A 174 1.83 5.09 20.87
CA TRP A 174 0.79 4.27 21.50
C TRP A 174 0.48 3.05 20.61
N ALA A 175 0.11 1.94 21.25
CA ALA A 175 -0.39 0.76 20.55
C ALA A 175 -1.46 0.07 21.41
N GLY A 176 -2.60 -0.26 20.80
CA GLY A 176 -3.75 -0.88 21.47
C GLY A 176 -4.65 -1.62 20.50
N SER A 177 -5.79 -2.07 21.00
CA SER A 177 -6.82 -2.71 20.18
C SER A 177 -7.52 -1.70 19.27
N SER A 178 -7.92 -2.15 18.07
CA SER A 178 -8.76 -1.36 17.17
C SER A 178 -10.18 -1.07 17.72
N GLU A 179 -10.54 -1.71 18.82
CA GLU A 179 -11.79 -1.47 19.55
C GLU A 179 -11.66 -0.33 20.60
N GLU A 180 -10.44 0.10 20.88
CA GLU A 180 -10.14 1.16 21.84
C GLU A 180 -10.02 2.52 21.13
N LEU A 181 -10.28 3.59 21.87
CA LEU A 181 -9.94 4.93 21.41
C LEU A 181 -8.49 5.26 21.79
N PRO A 182 -7.76 6.01 20.95
CA PRO A 182 -6.45 6.50 21.32
C PRO A 182 -6.57 7.55 22.44
N PRO A 183 -5.48 7.78 23.21
CA PRO A 183 -5.50 8.78 24.29
C PRO A 183 -5.73 10.21 23.79
N GLU A 184 -5.35 10.48 22.53
CA GLU A 184 -5.52 11.78 21.88
C GLU A 184 -6.26 11.62 20.55
N PRO A 185 -7.10 12.57 20.13
CA PRO A 185 -7.71 12.54 18.81
C PRO A 185 -6.66 12.58 17.71
N LEU A 186 -6.85 11.77 16.67
CA LEU A 186 -5.95 11.65 15.54
C LEU A 186 -6.25 12.74 14.49
N ASP A 187 -5.22 13.18 13.76
CA ASP A 187 -5.40 14.08 12.61
C ASP A 187 -5.78 13.27 11.36
N ALA A 188 -5.24 12.04 11.22
CA ALA A 188 -5.66 11.12 10.18
C ALA A 188 -5.52 9.66 10.64
N ALA A 189 -6.24 8.76 9.95
CA ALA A 189 -6.13 7.32 10.14
C ALA A 189 -5.92 6.64 8.78
N ILE A 190 -5.02 5.64 8.73
CA ILE A 190 -4.79 4.80 7.56
C ILE A 190 -5.19 3.36 7.94
N ILE A 191 -6.10 2.79 7.17
CA ILE A 191 -6.62 1.43 7.39
C ILE A 191 -5.89 0.50 6.41
N PHE A 192 -4.94 -0.28 6.93
CA PHE A 192 -4.21 -1.29 6.17
C PHE A 192 -4.88 -2.67 6.23
N ALA A 193 -5.64 -2.94 7.29
CA ALA A 193 -6.37 -4.20 7.41
C ALA A 193 -7.62 -4.20 6.50
N PRO A 194 -7.91 -5.30 5.79
CA PRO A 194 -9.03 -5.36 4.84
C PRO A 194 -10.38 -5.58 5.55
N VAL A 195 -10.71 -4.73 6.52
CA VAL A 195 -11.87 -4.88 7.41
C VAL A 195 -12.70 -3.60 7.40
N GLY A 196 -13.87 -3.63 6.76
CA GLY A 196 -14.75 -2.45 6.60
C GLY A 196 -15.24 -1.84 7.89
N SER A 197 -15.43 -2.62 8.95
CA SER A 197 -15.84 -2.09 10.27
C SER A 197 -14.80 -1.17 10.92
N LEU A 198 -13.57 -1.16 10.45
CA LEU A 198 -12.54 -0.22 10.91
C LEU A 198 -12.79 1.21 10.41
N VAL A 199 -13.59 1.41 9.37
CA VAL A 199 -13.94 2.76 8.89
C VAL A 199 -14.72 3.54 9.93
N PRO A 200 -15.86 3.07 10.44
CA PRO A 200 -16.55 3.78 11.54
C PRO A 200 -15.73 3.82 12.84
N ALA A 201 -14.87 2.84 13.11
CA ALA A 201 -13.98 2.87 14.27
C ALA A 201 -12.96 4.01 14.16
N SER A 202 -12.28 4.13 13.02
CA SER A 202 -11.29 5.20 12.77
C SER A 202 -11.94 6.58 12.70
N LEU A 203 -13.16 6.70 12.14
CA LEU A 203 -13.91 7.96 12.14
C LEU A 203 -14.20 8.50 13.55
N ARG A 204 -14.39 7.62 14.54
CA ARG A 204 -14.56 8.03 15.96
C ARG A 204 -13.26 8.51 16.60
N ALA A 205 -12.11 8.01 16.08
CA ALA A 205 -10.80 8.34 16.63
C ALA A 205 -10.20 9.62 16.01
N VAL A 206 -10.61 10.00 14.78
CA VAL A 206 -10.10 11.20 14.13
C VAL A 206 -10.84 12.47 14.59
N ALA A 207 -10.11 13.54 14.73
CA ALA A 207 -10.63 14.88 15.05
C ALA A 207 -11.54 15.39 13.92
N LYS A 208 -12.24 16.51 14.16
CA LYS A 208 -12.92 17.25 13.09
C LYS A 208 -11.90 17.71 12.04
N GLY A 209 -12.27 17.65 10.76
CA GLY A 209 -11.37 17.90 9.63
C GLY A 209 -10.41 16.73 9.33
N GLY A 210 -10.43 15.67 10.13
CA GLY A 210 -9.53 14.53 9.98
C GLY A 210 -9.87 13.64 8.78
N THR A 211 -8.87 12.92 8.30
CA THR A 211 -8.98 12.06 7.10
C THR A 211 -8.79 10.59 7.45
N VAL A 212 -9.66 9.73 6.94
CA VAL A 212 -9.53 8.27 6.98
C VAL A 212 -9.18 7.77 5.58
N VAL A 213 -8.05 7.08 5.44
CA VAL A 213 -7.55 6.52 4.18
C VAL A 213 -7.66 4.99 4.23
N CYS A 214 -8.49 4.42 3.35
CA CYS A 214 -8.62 2.97 3.20
C CYS A 214 -7.57 2.45 2.21
N ALA A 215 -6.65 1.59 2.66
CA ALA A 215 -5.51 1.08 1.88
C ALA A 215 -5.55 -0.44 1.65
N GLY A 216 -6.62 -1.13 2.03
CA GLY A 216 -6.81 -2.55 1.73
C GLY A 216 -7.29 -2.77 0.30
N ILE A 217 -6.70 -3.73 -0.42
CA ILE A 217 -7.11 -4.05 -1.81
C ILE A 217 -8.43 -4.81 -1.87
N TYR A 218 -8.66 -5.72 -0.95
CA TYR A 218 -9.85 -6.57 -0.83
C TYR A 218 -10.45 -6.37 0.56
N MET A 219 -11.33 -5.39 0.69
CA MET A 219 -11.91 -5.01 1.97
C MET A 219 -13.35 -5.51 2.06
N SER A 220 -13.75 -6.01 3.23
CA SER A 220 -15.15 -6.31 3.51
C SER A 220 -16.01 -5.04 3.47
N ASP A 221 -17.32 -5.21 3.30
CA ASP A 221 -18.26 -4.10 3.26
C ASP A 221 -18.13 -3.17 4.48
N ILE A 222 -18.26 -1.88 4.22
CA ILE A 222 -18.32 -0.87 5.27
C ILE A 222 -19.73 -0.90 5.86
N PRO A 223 -19.90 -1.23 7.15
CA PRO A 223 -21.21 -1.24 7.77
C PRO A 223 -21.79 0.18 7.82
N SER A 224 -23.12 0.28 7.84
CA SER A 224 -23.79 1.55 8.07
C SER A 224 -23.36 2.17 9.41
N PHE A 225 -23.23 3.48 9.42
CA PHE A 225 -22.85 4.22 10.64
C PHE A 225 -23.59 5.56 10.71
N PRO A 226 -23.77 6.11 11.92
CA PRO A 226 -24.44 7.40 12.10
C PRO A 226 -23.69 8.53 11.41
N TYR A 227 -24.41 9.40 10.68
CA TYR A 227 -23.82 10.57 10.02
C TYR A 227 -23.03 11.47 10.99
N SER A 228 -23.41 11.48 12.26
CA SER A 228 -22.76 12.29 13.31
C SER A 228 -21.25 12.00 13.45
N ILE A 229 -20.78 10.78 13.17
CA ILE A 229 -19.35 10.47 13.23
C ILE A 229 -18.58 10.91 11.97
N LEU A 230 -19.27 11.17 10.87
CA LEU A 230 -18.70 11.79 9.67
C LEU A 230 -18.76 13.31 9.74
N TRP A 231 -19.77 13.85 10.45
CA TRP A 231 -19.98 15.29 10.61
C TRP A 231 -18.72 15.98 11.16
N GLY A 232 -18.51 17.22 10.79
CA GLY A 232 -17.34 18.01 11.19
C GLY A 232 -16.21 17.92 10.17
N GLU A 233 -16.57 17.90 8.88
CA GLU A 233 -15.64 17.93 7.72
C GLU A 233 -14.66 16.74 7.68
N ARG A 234 -15.05 15.61 8.28
CA ARG A 234 -14.23 14.38 8.17
C ARG A 234 -14.32 13.81 6.76
N VAL A 235 -13.21 13.29 6.28
CA VAL A 235 -13.10 12.71 4.93
C VAL A 235 -12.80 11.21 5.04
N VAL A 236 -13.51 10.41 4.25
CA VAL A 236 -13.13 9.00 3.97
C VAL A 236 -12.76 8.89 2.51
N ARG A 237 -11.59 8.33 2.22
CA ARG A 237 -11.10 8.11 0.87
C ARG A 237 -10.34 6.80 0.76
N SER A 238 -10.25 6.26 -0.44
CA SER A 238 -9.46 5.06 -0.73
C SER A 238 -8.18 5.42 -1.46
N VAL A 239 -7.18 4.56 -1.32
CA VAL A 239 -6.00 4.52 -2.19
C VAL A 239 -6.07 3.27 -3.04
N ALA A 240 -5.73 3.36 -4.31
CA ALA A 240 -5.82 2.25 -5.24
C ALA A 240 -4.54 2.12 -6.05
N ASN A 241 -4.19 0.88 -6.33
CA ASN A 241 -3.25 0.37 -7.34
C ASN A 241 -1.98 1.21 -7.57
N LEU A 242 -0.83 0.66 -7.29
CA LEU A 242 0.46 1.33 -7.50
C LEU A 242 1.48 0.39 -8.11
#